data_5282bb8d795be39f196d9aa95161d283
#
_entry.id   5282bb8d795be39f196d9aa95161d283
#
_cell.length_a   1.000
_cell.length_b   1.000
_cell.length_c   1.000
_cell.angle_alpha   90.00
_cell.angle_beta   90.00
_cell.angle_gamma   90.00
#
_symmetry.space_group_name_H-M   'P 1'
#
loop_
_entity.id
_entity.type
_entity.pdbx_description
1 polymer ?
#
loop_
_entity_poly.entity_id
_entity_poly.type
_entity_poly.pdbx_seq_one_letter_code
_entity_poly.pdbx_strand_id
1 'polypeptide(L)'
;TRWTINETGNLLPSATSLGIYLGVTSATASNHLDDYEEGSFTPAPSSGSITNKTGKYIKIGNLVHITMELHNFSGGQSSSVMQVGGIPFTNNGVESVGSVYQNNVNLGTGYGYITTYVYPNNTIFRIFDQIDNGASYPLTYNSFGSSSKITVSFTYEIA
;
A
#
# COMPACT_ATOMS: atom_id res chain seq x y z
N THR A 1 25.24 16.59 23.39
CA THR A 1 24.92 16.94 22.00
C THR A 1 23.74 16.08 21.57
N ARG A 2 22.69 16.69 21.02
CA ARG A 2 21.50 15.96 20.56
C ARG A 2 21.53 15.63 19.07
N TRP A 3 22.35 16.32 18.31
CA TRP A 3 22.57 16.13 16.89
C TRP A 3 24.06 16.15 16.59
N THR A 4 24.49 15.32 15.66
CA THR A 4 25.88 15.26 15.17
C THR A 4 25.88 15.30 13.64
N ILE A 5 26.91 15.91 13.08
CA ILE A 5 27.23 15.75 11.66
C ILE A 5 28.25 14.63 11.56
N ASN A 6 27.96 13.58 10.82
CA ASN A 6 28.88 12.47 10.61
C ASN A 6 29.95 12.82 9.54
N GLU A 7 30.92 11.94 9.36
CA GLU A 7 32.03 12.12 8.41
C GLU A 7 31.57 12.28 6.95
N THR A 8 30.38 11.81 6.59
CA THR A 8 29.78 11.96 5.26
C THR A 8 28.90 13.20 5.13
N GLY A 9 28.82 14.04 6.18
CA GLY A 9 28.07 15.30 6.19
C GLY A 9 26.58 15.18 6.54
N ASN A 10 26.11 14.02 6.98
CA ASN A 10 24.71 13.83 7.37
C ASN A 10 24.48 14.32 8.80
N LEU A 11 23.35 15.01 9.02
CA LEU A 11 22.88 15.39 10.36
C LEU A 11 22.13 14.21 10.99
N LEU A 12 22.69 13.65 12.06
CA LEU A 12 22.15 12.49 12.75
C LEU A 12 21.63 12.85 14.14
N PRO A 13 20.43 12.42 14.53
CA PRO A 13 19.98 12.51 15.91
C PRO A 13 20.76 11.52 16.80
N SER A 14 20.99 11.88 18.05
CA SER A 14 21.66 10.99 19.01
C SER A 14 20.72 9.97 19.66
N ALA A 15 19.43 10.01 19.35
CA ALA A 15 18.41 9.07 19.80
C ALA A 15 17.27 9.01 18.78
N THR A 16 16.60 7.87 18.70
CA THR A 16 15.51 7.60 17.75
C THR A 16 14.24 8.43 18.01
N SER A 17 14.10 8.99 19.19
CA SER A 17 12.96 9.86 19.56
C SER A 17 13.20 11.35 19.27
N LEU A 18 14.32 11.71 18.66
CA LEU A 18 14.61 13.09 18.28
C LEU A 18 14.15 13.35 16.85
N GLY A 19 13.33 14.37 16.68
CA GLY A 19 12.82 14.83 15.40
C GLY A 19 12.88 16.35 15.27
N ILE A 20 12.22 16.85 14.26
CA ILE A 20 12.15 18.28 13.94
C ILE A 20 10.73 18.78 14.17
N TYR A 21 10.58 19.88 14.91
CA TYR A 21 9.29 20.56 15.04
C TYR A 21 9.10 21.53 13.89
N LEU A 22 8.03 21.36 13.13
CA LEU A 22 7.75 22.15 11.95
C LEU A 22 6.58 23.12 12.19
N GLY A 23 6.79 24.40 11.85
CA GLY A 23 5.74 25.43 11.90
C GLY A 23 5.36 25.91 13.30
N VAL A 24 6.17 25.63 14.31
CA VAL A 24 5.91 26.03 15.72
C VAL A 24 7.17 26.59 16.38
N THR A 25 6.97 27.43 17.40
CA THR A 25 8.05 28.02 18.22
C THR A 25 8.27 27.29 19.54
N SER A 26 7.42 26.31 19.87
CA SER A 26 7.52 25.46 21.05
C SER A 26 7.24 24.00 20.69
N ALA A 27 7.76 23.07 21.47
CA ALA A 27 7.58 21.64 21.26
C ALA A 27 6.10 21.25 21.42
N THR A 28 5.47 20.83 20.32
CA THR A 28 4.08 20.37 20.26
C THR A 28 4.05 19.03 19.53
N ALA A 29 3.51 17.99 20.13
CA ALA A 29 3.55 16.62 19.60
C ALA A 29 2.98 16.51 18.18
N SER A 30 1.92 17.23 17.85
CA SER A 30 1.29 17.24 16.53
C SER A 30 2.14 17.85 15.41
N ASN A 31 3.23 18.53 15.76
CA ASN A 31 4.15 19.17 14.80
C ASN A 31 5.55 18.52 14.82
N HIS A 32 5.67 17.37 15.47
CA HIS A 32 6.93 16.65 15.59
C HIS A 32 7.10 15.66 14.42
N LEU A 33 8.11 15.91 13.60
CA LEU A 33 8.54 14.97 12.56
C LEU A 33 9.73 14.17 13.10
N ASP A 34 9.48 12.97 13.57
CA ASP A 34 10.46 12.06 14.17
C ASP A 34 10.50 10.67 13.53
N ASP A 35 9.62 10.42 12.59
CA ASP A 35 9.46 9.10 11.97
C ASP A 35 9.36 9.22 10.44
N TYR A 36 10.50 8.99 9.79
CA TYR A 36 10.60 8.81 8.34
C TYR A 36 11.22 7.46 8.04
N GLU A 37 10.57 6.69 7.21
CA GLU A 37 11.06 5.38 6.79
C GLU A 37 10.69 5.12 5.33
N GLU A 38 11.59 4.52 4.58
CA GLU A 38 11.33 4.01 3.24
C GLU A 38 11.86 2.59 3.12
N GLY A 39 11.21 1.79 2.30
CA GLY A 39 11.64 0.42 2.12
C GLY A 39 10.89 -0.32 1.03
N SER A 40 11.17 -1.61 0.98
CA SER A 40 10.51 -2.53 0.07
C SER A 40 9.90 -3.70 0.83
N PHE A 41 8.86 -4.28 0.26
CA PHE A 41 8.19 -5.46 0.81
C PHE A 41 7.76 -6.40 -0.32
N THR A 42 7.46 -7.62 0.03
CA THR A 42 6.96 -8.62 -0.92
C THR A 42 5.46 -8.82 -0.69
N PRO A 43 4.60 -8.39 -1.64
CA PRO A 43 3.17 -8.67 -1.56
C PRO A 43 2.87 -10.16 -1.48
N ALA A 44 1.89 -10.54 -0.66
CA ALA A 44 1.52 -11.93 -0.39
C ALA A 44 0.06 -12.19 -0.81
N PRO A 45 -0.18 -12.80 -1.98
CA PRO A 45 -1.53 -13.17 -2.38
C PRO A 45 -2.08 -14.26 -1.44
N SER A 46 -3.37 -14.20 -1.09
CA SER A 46 -4.00 -15.18 -0.20
C SER A 46 -4.29 -16.51 -0.89
N SER A 47 -4.24 -16.57 -2.21
CA SER A 47 -4.43 -17.77 -3.03
C SER A 47 -3.67 -17.61 -4.35
N GLY A 48 -3.44 -18.72 -5.06
CA GLY A 48 -2.69 -18.72 -6.31
C GLY A 48 -1.23 -18.28 -6.13
N SER A 49 -0.59 -17.95 -7.24
CA SER A 49 0.78 -17.46 -7.26
C SER A 49 0.89 -16.23 -8.17
N ILE A 50 1.72 -15.29 -7.75
CA ILE A 50 2.12 -14.13 -8.54
C ILE A 50 3.64 -14.21 -8.66
N THR A 51 4.14 -14.38 -9.88
CA THR A 51 5.58 -14.64 -10.10
C THR A 51 6.40 -13.39 -9.85
N ASN A 52 5.99 -12.26 -10.41
CA ASN A 52 6.70 -10.99 -10.25
C ASN A 52 5.86 -10.07 -9.36
N LYS A 53 6.35 -9.81 -8.17
CA LYS A 53 5.67 -9.00 -7.16
C LYS A 53 6.70 -8.17 -6.39
N THR A 54 6.53 -6.88 -6.44
CA THR A 54 7.41 -5.92 -5.76
C THR A 54 6.56 -4.81 -5.17
N GLY A 55 6.79 -4.49 -3.91
CA GLY A 55 6.20 -3.36 -3.23
C GLY A 55 7.26 -2.43 -2.67
N LYS A 56 6.98 -1.14 -2.69
CA LYS A 56 7.76 -0.09 -2.04
C LYS A 56 6.85 0.75 -1.17
N TYR A 57 7.41 1.32 -0.13
CA TYR A 57 6.69 2.23 0.73
C TYR A 57 7.55 3.42 1.15
N ILE A 58 6.87 4.51 1.46
CA ILE A 58 7.40 5.66 2.19
C ILE A 58 6.45 5.92 3.35
N LYS A 59 7.01 6.07 4.55
CA LYS A 59 6.28 6.40 5.77
C LYS A 59 6.77 7.73 6.31
N ILE A 60 5.83 8.60 6.64
CA ILE A 60 6.12 9.90 7.29
C ILE A 60 5.12 10.06 8.45
N GLY A 61 5.61 9.91 9.68
CA GLY A 61 4.73 9.82 10.84
C GLY A 61 3.72 8.67 10.68
N ASN A 62 2.44 8.96 10.76
CA ASN A 62 1.37 7.97 10.60
C ASN A 62 0.96 7.72 9.15
N LEU A 63 1.48 8.49 8.20
CA LEU A 63 1.09 8.37 6.80
C LEU A 63 2.01 7.39 6.07
N VAL A 64 1.42 6.38 5.43
CA VAL A 64 2.14 5.39 4.61
C VAL A 64 1.65 5.48 3.18
N HIS A 65 2.57 5.71 2.26
CA HIS A 65 2.33 5.61 0.82
C HIS A 65 2.91 4.32 0.27
N ILE A 66 2.10 3.57 -0.48
CA ILE A 66 2.47 2.30 -1.11
C ILE A 66 2.45 2.44 -2.63
N THR A 67 3.45 1.86 -3.28
CA THR A 67 3.41 1.53 -4.69
C THR A 67 3.81 0.08 -4.88
N MET A 68 3.12 -0.66 -5.75
CA MET A 68 3.47 -2.05 -6.05
C MET A 68 3.14 -2.46 -7.47
N GLU A 69 3.86 -3.46 -7.95
CA GLU A 69 3.60 -4.15 -9.19
C GLU A 69 3.40 -5.64 -8.98
N LEU A 70 2.38 -6.20 -9.63
CA LEU A 70 2.02 -7.61 -9.59
C LEU A 70 1.81 -8.10 -11.02
N HIS A 71 2.57 -9.10 -11.45
CA HIS A 71 2.53 -9.64 -12.79
C HIS A 71 2.55 -11.17 -12.81
N ASN A 72 2.03 -11.74 -13.91
CA ASN A 72 2.09 -13.17 -14.19
C ASN A 72 1.42 -13.99 -13.09
N PHE A 73 0.12 -13.91 -13.06
CA PHE A 73 -0.72 -14.65 -12.13
C PHE A 73 -0.85 -16.10 -12.60
N SER A 74 -0.59 -17.06 -11.73
CA SER A 74 -0.66 -18.48 -12.04
C SER A 74 -1.13 -19.29 -10.84
N GLY A 75 -1.64 -20.48 -11.10
CA GLY A 75 -2.06 -21.44 -10.08
C GLY A 75 -3.13 -20.89 -9.13
N GLY A 76 -4.29 -21.48 -9.09
CA GLY A 76 -5.37 -21.03 -8.22
C GLY A 76 -6.34 -20.10 -8.90
N GLN A 77 -6.52 -20.23 -10.20
CA GLN A 77 -7.70 -19.74 -10.89
C GLN A 77 -8.94 -20.25 -10.16
N SER A 78 -9.51 -19.41 -9.33
CA SER A 78 -10.64 -19.77 -8.46
C SER A 78 -11.60 -18.58 -8.37
N SER A 79 -12.83 -18.89 -7.99
CA SER A 79 -13.84 -17.88 -7.66
C SER A 79 -13.57 -17.18 -6.31
N SER A 80 -12.47 -17.53 -5.63
CA SER A 80 -12.07 -16.85 -4.41
C SER A 80 -11.67 -15.40 -4.69
N VAL A 81 -12.04 -14.51 -3.80
CA VAL A 81 -11.69 -13.08 -3.88
C VAL A 81 -10.17 -12.90 -3.92
N MET A 82 -9.70 -12.11 -4.86
CA MET A 82 -8.31 -11.72 -4.96
C MET A 82 -7.96 -10.76 -3.81
N GLN A 83 -7.15 -11.25 -2.91
CA GLN A 83 -6.71 -10.54 -1.72
C GLN A 83 -5.19 -10.61 -1.62
N VAL A 84 -4.59 -9.47 -1.40
CA VAL A 84 -3.13 -9.34 -1.27
C VAL A 84 -2.80 -8.78 0.10
N GLY A 85 -2.01 -9.52 0.84
CA GLY A 85 -1.49 -9.14 2.15
C GLY A 85 -0.03 -8.70 2.07
N GLY A 86 0.54 -8.50 3.26
CA GLY A 86 1.95 -8.18 3.42
C GLY A 86 2.29 -6.70 3.22
N ILE A 87 1.31 -5.80 3.23
CA ILE A 87 1.63 -4.37 3.38
C ILE A 87 2.28 -4.15 4.75
N PRO A 88 3.32 -3.30 4.83
CA PRO A 88 4.27 -3.32 5.97
C PRO A 88 3.68 -2.88 7.31
N PHE A 89 2.60 -2.11 7.30
CA PHE A 89 2.01 -1.56 8.52
C PHE A 89 0.49 -1.79 8.54
N THR A 90 -0.05 -1.99 9.73
CA THR A 90 -1.49 -2.15 9.93
C THR A 90 -2.21 -0.80 9.77
N ASN A 91 -3.25 -0.78 8.96
CA ASN A 91 -4.13 0.39 8.81
C ASN A 91 -4.84 0.72 10.13
N ASN A 92 -4.99 2.01 10.46
CA ASN A 92 -5.50 2.54 11.73
C ASN A 92 -7.02 2.37 11.98
N GLY A 93 -7.71 1.60 11.15
CA GLY A 93 -9.15 1.38 11.28
C GLY A 93 -10.00 2.24 10.34
N VAL A 94 -9.40 3.11 9.54
CA VAL A 94 -10.09 3.89 8.50
C VAL A 94 -9.89 3.22 7.14
N GLU A 95 -10.97 3.03 6.40
CA GLU A 95 -10.91 2.52 5.03
C GLU A 95 -10.10 3.46 4.12
N SER A 96 -9.26 2.89 3.29
CA SER A 96 -8.46 3.66 2.33
C SER A 96 -8.60 3.08 0.94
N VAL A 97 -8.58 3.95 -0.05
CA VAL A 97 -8.71 3.57 -1.47
C VAL A 97 -7.52 4.10 -2.27
N GLY A 98 -7.31 3.56 -3.44
CA GLY A 98 -6.22 4.00 -4.29
C GLY A 98 -6.41 3.66 -5.76
N SER A 99 -5.44 4.05 -6.55
CA SER A 99 -5.44 3.88 -8.00
C SER A 99 -4.89 2.52 -8.41
N VAL A 100 -5.46 1.98 -9.47
CA VAL A 100 -4.99 0.74 -10.11
C VAL A 100 -4.82 0.99 -11.60
N TYR A 101 -3.63 0.73 -12.12
CA TYR A 101 -3.42 0.48 -13.53
C TYR A 101 -3.52 -1.02 -13.77
N GLN A 102 -4.24 -1.43 -14.80
CA GLN A 102 -4.39 -2.84 -15.15
C GLN A 102 -4.12 -3.10 -16.62
N ASN A 103 -3.62 -4.29 -16.94
CA ASN A 103 -3.45 -4.79 -18.29
C ASN A 103 -3.80 -6.29 -18.28
N ASN A 104 -4.59 -6.74 -19.28
CA ASN A 104 -5.05 -8.12 -19.40
C ASN A 104 -5.76 -8.67 -18.16
N VAL A 105 -6.56 -7.85 -17.48
CA VAL A 105 -7.43 -8.27 -16.40
C VAL A 105 -8.85 -8.40 -16.93
N ASN A 106 -9.49 -9.52 -16.67
CA ASN A 106 -10.87 -9.79 -17.09
C ASN A 106 -11.83 -9.18 -16.06
N LEU A 107 -12.39 -8.04 -16.40
CA LEU A 107 -13.46 -7.41 -15.63
C LEU A 107 -14.80 -8.01 -15.99
N GLY A 108 -15.76 -7.99 -15.09
CA GLY A 108 -17.14 -8.43 -15.37
C GLY A 108 -17.79 -7.59 -16.49
N THR A 109 -18.83 -8.12 -17.11
CA THR A 109 -19.58 -7.40 -18.15
C THR A 109 -20.22 -6.13 -17.57
N GLY A 110 -19.97 -4.98 -18.21
CA GLY A 110 -20.47 -3.68 -17.76
C GLY A 110 -19.61 -2.98 -16.71
N TYR A 111 -18.52 -3.62 -16.23
CA TYR A 111 -17.56 -3.01 -15.33
C TYR A 111 -16.48 -2.27 -16.13
N GLY A 112 -16.12 -1.07 -15.69
CA GLY A 112 -15.15 -0.25 -16.38
C GLY A 112 -14.18 0.49 -15.46
N TYR A 113 -14.44 0.45 -14.17
CA TYR A 113 -13.61 1.14 -13.16
C TYR A 113 -13.09 0.13 -12.15
N ILE A 114 -11.82 0.28 -11.79
CA ILE A 114 -11.21 -0.54 -10.74
C ILE A 114 -10.53 0.36 -9.71
N THR A 115 -10.60 -0.06 -8.46
CA THR A 115 -9.97 0.62 -7.34
C THR A 115 -9.41 -0.37 -6.33
N THR A 116 -8.45 0.06 -5.54
CA THR A 116 -8.04 -0.69 -4.35
C THR A 116 -8.91 -0.33 -3.17
N TYR A 117 -9.04 -1.27 -2.25
CA TYR A 117 -9.67 -1.07 -0.96
C TYR A 117 -8.80 -1.71 0.12
N VAL A 118 -8.27 -0.87 1.00
CA VAL A 118 -7.45 -1.28 2.14
C VAL A 118 -8.36 -1.47 3.35
N TYR A 119 -8.31 -2.66 3.93
CA TYR A 119 -9.19 -3.02 5.03
C TYR A 119 -8.76 -2.36 6.35
N PRO A 120 -9.72 -1.86 7.13
CA PRO A 120 -9.47 -1.34 8.46
C PRO A 120 -8.81 -2.37 9.37
N ASN A 121 -7.88 -1.91 10.22
CA ASN A 121 -7.16 -2.75 11.19
C ASN A 121 -6.49 -3.99 10.57
N ASN A 122 -6.00 -3.85 9.33
CA ASN A 122 -5.44 -4.98 8.60
C ASN A 122 -4.21 -4.60 7.77
N THR A 123 -3.50 -5.61 7.29
CA THR A 123 -2.36 -5.50 6.36
C THR A 123 -2.70 -6.07 4.99
N ILE A 124 -3.99 -6.02 4.61
CA ILE A 124 -4.48 -6.54 3.33
C ILE A 124 -5.22 -5.47 2.54
N PHE A 125 -5.19 -5.62 1.23
CA PHE A 125 -6.06 -4.89 0.32
C PHE A 125 -6.72 -5.85 -0.67
N ARG A 126 -7.79 -5.39 -1.28
CA ARG A 126 -8.47 -6.03 -2.42
C ARG A 126 -8.58 -5.05 -3.56
N ILE A 127 -8.90 -5.58 -4.74
CA ILE A 127 -9.23 -4.80 -5.92
C ILE A 127 -10.71 -5.02 -6.20
N PHE A 128 -11.42 -3.92 -6.37
CA PHE A 128 -12.83 -3.93 -6.71
C PHE A 128 -13.03 -3.44 -8.13
N ASP A 129 -13.91 -4.08 -8.86
CA ASP A 129 -14.49 -3.51 -10.06
C ASP A 129 -15.81 -2.81 -9.74
N GLN A 130 -16.15 -1.82 -10.54
CA GLN A 130 -17.30 -0.97 -10.35
C GLN A 130 -18.06 -0.79 -11.66
N ILE A 131 -19.38 -0.79 -11.57
CA ILE A 131 -20.26 -0.45 -12.67
C ILE A 131 -20.89 0.92 -12.39
N ASP A 132 -21.22 1.63 -13.45
CA ASP A 132 -21.91 2.91 -13.33
C ASP A 132 -23.28 2.73 -12.67
N ASN A 133 -23.53 3.52 -11.63
CA ASN A 133 -24.76 3.48 -10.84
C ASN A 133 -25.11 2.10 -10.21
N GLY A 134 -24.08 1.32 -9.87
CA GLY A 134 -24.25 -0.02 -9.30
C GLY A 134 -23.32 -0.30 -8.12
N ALA A 135 -23.39 -1.53 -7.65
CA ALA A 135 -22.54 -2.02 -6.57
C ALA A 135 -21.11 -2.31 -7.08
N SER A 136 -20.13 -2.18 -6.20
CA SER A 136 -18.77 -2.64 -6.42
C SER A 136 -18.61 -4.08 -5.96
N TYR A 137 -17.83 -4.88 -6.70
CA TYR A 137 -17.54 -6.27 -6.37
C TYR A 137 -16.03 -6.50 -6.32
N PRO A 138 -15.53 -7.29 -5.38
CA PRO A 138 -14.13 -7.64 -5.37
C PRO A 138 -13.78 -8.55 -6.55
N LEU A 139 -12.70 -8.27 -7.26
CA LEU A 139 -12.17 -9.16 -8.27
C LEU A 139 -11.78 -10.50 -7.66
N THR A 140 -11.97 -11.56 -8.43
CA THR A 140 -11.57 -12.92 -8.06
C THR A 140 -10.27 -13.31 -8.77
N TYR A 141 -9.64 -14.38 -8.33
CA TYR A 141 -8.44 -14.89 -9.02
C TYR A 141 -8.68 -15.30 -10.47
N ASN A 142 -9.92 -15.65 -10.84
CA ASN A 142 -10.30 -15.93 -12.22
C ASN A 142 -10.20 -14.70 -13.15
N SER A 143 -10.17 -13.50 -12.60
CA SER A 143 -10.00 -12.28 -13.37
C SER A 143 -8.57 -12.09 -13.89
N PHE A 144 -7.59 -12.86 -13.38
CA PHE A 144 -6.18 -12.70 -13.67
C PHE A 144 -5.61 -13.95 -14.34
N GLY A 145 -4.70 -13.75 -15.28
CA GLY A 145 -3.99 -14.81 -16.00
C GLY A 145 -2.48 -14.58 -16.07
N SER A 146 -1.79 -15.46 -16.76
CA SER A 146 -0.32 -15.42 -16.88
C SER A 146 0.23 -14.16 -17.55
N SER A 147 -0.59 -13.43 -18.30
CA SER A 147 -0.23 -12.16 -18.94
C SER A 147 -0.79 -10.95 -18.22
N SER A 148 -1.52 -11.14 -17.12
CA SER A 148 -2.08 -10.03 -16.37
C SER A 148 -1.03 -9.25 -15.61
N LYS A 149 -1.20 -7.93 -15.62
CA LYS A 149 -0.40 -6.98 -14.85
C LYS A 149 -1.31 -6.01 -14.14
N ILE A 150 -1.00 -5.73 -12.89
CA ILE A 150 -1.54 -4.58 -12.15
C ILE A 150 -0.41 -3.78 -11.51
N THR A 151 -0.56 -2.46 -11.53
CA THR A 151 0.25 -1.53 -10.74
C THR A 151 -0.69 -0.78 -9.83
N VAL A 152 -0.37 -0.73 -8.56
CA VAL A 152 -1.24 -0.22 -7.50
C VAL A 152 -0.53 0.89 -6.75
N SER A 153 -1.27 1.95 -6.44
CA SER A 153 -0.79 3.04 -5.59
C SER A 153 -1.90 3.49 -4.64
N PHE A 154 -1.62 3.52 -3.36
CA PHE A 154 -2.54 4.02 -2.34
C PHE A 154 -1.80 4.60 -1.13
N THR A 155 -2.52 5.39 -0.37
CA THR A 155 -2.04 5.96 0.89
C THR A 155 -3.01 5.60 2.00
N TYR A 156 -2.50 5.29 3.19
CA TYR A 156 -3.30 4.98 4.37
C TYR A 156 -2.60 5.48 5.63
N GLU A 157 -3.36 5.58 6.71
CA GLU A 157 -2.82 5.95 8.01
C GLU A 157 -2.64 4.72 8.89
N ILE A 158 -1.66 4.78 9.76
CA ILE A 158 -1.39 3.79 10.81
C ILE A 158 -1.67 4.37 12.19
N ALA A 159 -1.81 3.49 13.20
CA ALA A 159 -2.01 3.91 14.59
C ALA A 159 -0.75 4.51 15.21
#